data_56049420ac5cb0e3f5a7e54b84cbe95a
#
_entry.id   56049420ac5cb0e3f5a7e54b84cbe95a
#
_cell.length_a   1.000
_cell.length_b   1.000
_cell.length_c   1.000
_cell.angle_alpha   90.00
_cell.angle_beta   90.00
_cell.angle_gamma   90.00
#
_symmetry.space_group_name_H-M   'P 1'
#
loop_
_entity.id
_entity.type
_entity.pdbx_description
1 polymer ?
#
loop_
_entity_poly.entity_id
_entity_poly.type
_entity_poly.pdbx_seq_one_letter_code
_entity_poly.pdbx_strand_id
1 'polypeptide(L)'
;MCGSCDTQLLHLIYESFARYLVEYKDYDKDLLNLTPATWDFCCKGLVVDLEDGNLVKLAEDGTVLRATHGTKDLSTEEIIKHYGPKKEWRHFHSLSTSFTRSAKYYFYDNYFDLPGVLLCGKVVDMLHKRGIEVNSDFWKDMVAAIDHNYNTSAFKEDAGTYFPSVKRDPSQYLQPCSDSVKLWLRSMKSAGKVLLLITSSHSDYCRLVCEHIIGKDFEELFDIIITNALKPGFFSLVPHQRPFRTLVNDVEDSEGLPSLDKPGWYSQGNWPHLHKLLKTMTGKPEPKVAYFGDSIRSDMFPARTFADWETVMIVEEMEGEGVPKSEATMANEAQAEPLEKRGKFEEQGMKSPSAVSNQWGSYFVDTQKSDGEDEDAQKLTWCCHCIHKYSTMAIPSVEHIADLPLDYKFPRFSPDKPYTTGYYPRPPDSVLKRCKNVS
;
A
#
# COMPACT_ATOMS: atom_id res chain seq x y z
N MET A 1 -8.68 -1.34 2.42
CA MET A 1 -8.95 -2.35 3.45
C MET A 1 -9.20 -1.62 4.74
N CYS A 2 -10.24 -1.95 5.46
CA CYS A 2 -10.46 -1.45 6.81
C CYS A 2 -9.59 -2.28 7.76
N GLY A 3 -8.77 -1.64 8.55
CA GLY A 3 -8.01 -2.28 9.62
C GLY A 3 -6.51 -2.09 9.48
N SER A 4 -5.87 -1.79 10.59
CA SER A 4 -4.42 -1.76 10.74
C SER A 4 -3.83 -3.06 10.21
N CYS A 5 -2.73 -2.98 9.47
CA CYS A 5 -2.04 -4.18 9.01
C CYS A 5 -1.53 -4.95 10.22
N ASP A 6 -2.12 -6.12 10.46
CA ASP A 6 -1.69 -6.99 11.56
C ASP A 6 -0.28 -7.52 11.26
N THR A 7 0.59 -7.49 12.25
CA THR A 7 1.93 -8.10 12.19
C THR A 7 1.87 -9.57 11.79
N GLN A 8 0.79 -10.29 12.11
CA GLN A 8 0.57 -11.66 11.69
C GLN A 8 0.38 -11.79 10.16
N LEU A 9 -0.30 -10.84 9.54
CA LEU A 9 -0.43 -10.80 8.08
C LEU A 9 0.92 -10.56 7.40
N LEU A 10 1.71 -9.60 7.89
CA LEU A 10 3.06 -9.35 7.38
C LEU A 10 3.96 -10.58 7.54
N HIS A 11 3.86 -11.27 8.68
CA HIS A 11 4.59 -12.52 8.92
C HIS A 11 4.19 -13.60 7.91
N LEU A 12 2.89 -13.80 7.69
CA LEU A 12 2.39 -14.76 6.70
C LEU A 12 2.90 -14.45 5.29
N ILE A 13 2.86 -13.18 4.88
CA ILE A 13 3.33 -12.76 3.56
C ILE A 13 4.83 -13.03 3.41
N TYR A 14 5.63 -12.63 4.41
CA TYR A 14 7.06 -12.90 4.41
C TYR A 14 7.35 -14.40 4.30
N GLU A 15 6.73 -15.19 5.18
CA GLU A 15 6.90 -16.64 5.22
C GLU A 15 6.53 -17.29 3.87
N SER A 16 5.44 -16.83 3.25
CA SER A 16 4.98 -17.34 1.95
C SER A 16 6.04 -17.17 0.86
N PHE A 17 6.68 -16.00 0.81
CA PHE A 17 7.72 -15.72 -0.18
C PHE A 17 9.03 -16.42 0.17
N ALA A 18 9.45 -16.40 1.43
CA ALA A 18 10.69 -17.03 1.87
C ALA A 18 10.66 -18.56 1.71
N ARG A 19 9.53 -19.20 2.01
CA ARG A 19 9.35 -20.65 1.77
C ARG A 19 9.52 -21.01 0.30
N TYR A 20 8.92 -20.23 -0.59
CA TYR A 20 9.09 -20.48 -2.03
C TYR A 20 10.56 -20.42 -2.45
N LEU A 21 11.31 -19.41 -1.99
CA LEU A 21 12.73 -19.28 -2.29
C LEU A 21 13.54 -20.48 -1.76
N VAL A 22 13.25 -20.91 -0.54
CA VAL A 22 13.94 -22.04 0.09
C VAL A 22 13.60 -23.38 -0.56
N GLU A 23 12.32 -23.62 -0.84
CA GLU A 23 11.82 -24.91 -1.31
C GLU A 23 12.01 -25.12 -2.83
N TYR A 24 11.95 -24.05 -3.64
CA TYR A 24 11.95 -24.15 -5.10
C TYR A 24 13.17 -23.49 -5.78
N LYS A 25 13.95 -22.67 -5.03
CA LYS A 25 15.04 -21.87 -5.60
C LYS A 25 16.38 -22.07 -4.92
N ASP A 26 16.48 -23.04 -4.02
CA ASP A 26 17.72 -23.42 -3.31
C ASP A 26 18.36 -22.28 -2.49
N TYR A 27 17.51 -21.38 -1.93
CA TYR A 27 17.96 -20.37 -0.99
C TYR A 27 18.16 -20.94 0.42
N ASP A 28 18.97 -20.26 1.25
CA ASP A 28 19.24 -20.74 2.60
C ASP A 28 17.99 -20.72 3.49
N LYS A 29 17.84 -21.75 4.33
CA LYS A 29 16.77 -21.84 5.34
C LYS A 29 16.83 -20.71 6.37
N ASP A 30 17.98 -20.06 6.52
CA ASP A 30 18.15 -18.88 7.37
C ASP A 30 17.20 -17.73 6.98
N LEU A 31 16.70 -17.68 5.73
CA LEU A 31 15.68 -16.73 5.32
C LEU A 31 14.36 -16.89 6.11
N LEU A 32 14.07 -18.08 6.63
CA LEU A 32 12.86 -18.35 7.44
C LEU A 32 13.00 -17.86 8.90
N ASN A 33 14.22 -17.48 9.34
CA ASN A 33 14.46 -17.03 10.69
C ASN A 33 14.10 -15.54 10.83
N LEU A 34 13.02 -15.25 11.55
CA LEU A 34 12.59 -13.91 11.89
C LEU A 34 12.71 -13.65 13.37
N THR A 35 13.02 -12.41 13.72
CA THR A 35 12.97 -11.91 15.10
C THR A 35 12.05 -10.69 15.13
N PRO A 36 11.42 -10.37 16.28
CA PRO A 36 10.54 -9.19 16.38
C PRO A 36 11.20 -7.88 15.96
N ALA A 37 12.51 -7.72 16.18
CA ALA A 37 13.27 -6.53 15.80
C ALA A 37 13.41 -6.35 14.27
N THR A 38 13.28 -7.41 13.48
CA THR A 38 13.45 -7.34 12.02
C THR A 38 12.31 -6.62 11.31
N TRP A 39 11.13 -6.50 11.93
CA TRP A 39 10.00 -5.79 11.33
C TRP A 39 10.19 -4.27 11.25
N ASP A 40 11.08 -3.68 12.08
CA ASP A 40 11.45 -2.27 11.98
C ASP A 40 12.11 -1.93 10.62
N PHE A 41 12.61 -2.95 9.92
CA PHE A 41 13.15 -2.83 8.57
C PHE A 41 12.10 -2.66 7.49
N CYS A 42 10.86 -3.12 7.70
CA CYS A 42 9.79 -3.07 6.73
C CYS A 42 9.04 -1.74 6.79
N CYS A 43 9.40 -0.80 5.93
CA CYS A 43 8.73 0.50 5.81
C CYS A 43 8.25 0.75 4.38
N LYS A 44 7.04 1.30 4.23
CA LYS A 44 6.57 1.78 2.93
C LYS A 44 7.41 2.98 2.46
N GLY A 45 7.48 3.14 1.16
CA GLY A 45 8.20 4.25 0.54
C GLY A 45 9.66 3.98 0.22
N LEU A 46 10.16 2.78 0.51
CA LEU A 46 11.49 2.35 0.13
C LEU A 46 11.52 1.89 -1.33
N VAL A 47 12.69 2.07 -1.94
CA VAL A 47 12.97 1.56 -3.28
C VAL A 47 14.14 0.59 -3.18
N VAL A 48 13.99 -0.59 -3.78
CA VAL A 48 15.12 -1.49 -4.00
C VAL A 48 15.72 -1.20 -5.37
N ASP A 49 17.01 -0.89 -5.41
CA ASP A 49 17.80 -0.83 -6.63
C ASP A 49 18.23 -2.27 -6.99
N LEU A 50 17.72 -2.79 -8.08
CA LEU A 50 17.92 -4.19 -8.49
C LEU A 50 19.28 -4.42 -9.16
N GLU A 51 20.01 -3.35 -9.49
CA GLU A 51 21.33 -3.46 -10.12
C GLU A 51 22.43 -3.69 -9.08
N ASP A 52 22.26 -3.16 -7.87
CA ASP A 52 23.27 -3.26 -6.80
C ASP A 52 22.74 -3.85 -5.47
N GLY A 53 21.43 -4.06 -5.35
CA GLY A 53 20.80 -4.63 -4.17
C GLY A 53 20.65 -3.65 -3.01
N ASN A 54 20.81 -2.34 -3.25
CA ASN A 54 20.60 -1.33 -2.23
C ASN A 54 19.10 -1.05 -2.02
N LEU A 55 18.73 -0.84 -0.77
CA LEU A 55 17.44 -0.25 -0.42
C LEU A 55 17.66 1.21 -0.11
N VAL A 56 16.85 2.08 -0.71
CA VAL A 56 17.01 3.54 -0.56
C VAL A 56 15.70 4.19 -0.13
N LYS A 57 15.82 5.18 0.74
CA LYS A 57 14.79 6.13 1.09
C LYS A 57 15.08 7.46 0.41
N LEU A 58 14.13 8.00 -0.32
CA LEU A 58 14.33 9.17 -1.18
C LEU A 58 13.63 10.41 -0.63
N ALA A 59 14.28 11.56 -0.81
CA ALA A 59 13.66 12.86 -0.69
C ALA A 59 12.82 13.21 -1.93
N GLU A 60 12.04 14.27 -1.83
CA GLU A 60 11.19 14.81 -2.89
C GLU A 60 11.95 15.15 -4.20
N ASP A 61 13.23 15.45 -4.10
CA ASP A 61 14.12 15.79 -5.20
C ASP A 61 14.96 14.60 -5.71
N GLY A 62 14.76 13.40 -5.16
CA GLY A 62 15.51 12.19 -5.51
C GLY A 62 16.83 12.00 -4.78
N THR A 63 17.15 12.87 -3.81
CA THR A 63 18.30 12.69 -2.92
C THR A 63 18.10 11.45 -2.05
N VAL A 64 19.12 10.62 -1.92
CA VAL A 64 19.15 9.47 -1.01
C VAL A 64 19.31 9.98 0.43
N LEU A 65 18.27 9.84 1.23
CA LEU A 65 18.24 10.23 2.64
C LEU A 65 18.87 9.16 3.53
N ARG A 66 18.51 7.91 3.29
CA ARG A 66 19.03 6.71 3.96
C ARG A 66 19.16 5.57 2.97
N ALA A 67 20.10 4.69 3.20
CA ALA A 67 20.30 3.50 2.38
C ALA A 67 20.82 2.33 3.20
N THR A 68 20.51 1.12 2.73
CA THR A 68 21.17 -0.12 3.19
C THR A 68 21.71 -0.88 2.00
N HIS A 69 22.73 -1.69 2.24
CA HIS A 69 23.16 -2.73 1.31
C HIS A 69 22.91 -4.08 2.00
N GLY A 70 22.03 -4.89 1.40
CA GLY A 70 21.42 -5.96 2.19
C GLY A 70 20.66 -5.38 3.39
N THR A 71 20.90 -5.94 4.60
CA THR A 71 20.31 -5.40 5.85
C THR A 71 21.22 -4.41 6.58
N LYS A 72 22.43 -4.17 6.07
CA LYS A 72 23.42 -3.28 6.68
C LYS A 72 23.21 -1.83 6.27
N ASP A 73 23.10 -0.92 7.25
CA ASP A 73 23.08 0.53 7.01
C ASP A 73 24.34 1.01 6.31
N LEU A 74 24.16 1.89 5.34
CA LEU A 74 25.26 2.64 4.73
C LEU A 74 25.47 3.97 5.47
N SER A 75 26.73 4.25 5.81
CA SER A 75 27.12 5.55 6.39
C SER A 75 26.94 6.68 5.36
N THR A 76 26.99 7.93 5.82
CA THR A 76 26.93 9.09 4.93
C THR A 76 28.05 9.06 3.89
N GLU A 77 29.27 8.67 4.29
CA GLU A 77 30.43 8.54 3.40
C GLU A 77 30.23 7.42 2.36
N GLU A 78 29.66 6.28 2.78
CA GLU A 78 29.34 5.17 1.86
C GLU A 78 28.26 5.60 0.85
N ILE A 79 27.24 6.34 1.29
CA ILE A 79 26.20 6.92 0.41
C ILE A 79 26.81 7.91 -0.59
N ILE A 80 27.67 8.82 -0.14
CA ILE A 80 28.36 9.78 -1.02
C ILE A 80 29.26 9.04 -2.02
N LYS A 81 30.01 8.04 -1.55
CA LYS A 81 30.87 7.23 -2.41
C LYS A 81 30.08 6.52 -3.51
N HIS A 82 28.87 6.05 -3.21
CA HIS A 82 28.04 5.28 -4.14
C HIS A 82 27.21 6.15 -5.07
N TYR A 83 26.58 7.22 -4.53
CA TYR A 83 25.62 8.07 -5.26
C TYR A 83 26.20 9.45 -5.64
N GLY A 84 27.47 9.71 -5.33
CA GLY A 84 28.11 10.99 -5.55
C GLY A 84 27.80 12.04 -4.48
N PRO A 85 28.48 13.22 -4.54
CA PRO A 85 28.36 14.27 -3.52
C PRO A 85 26.93 14.80 -3.34
N LYS A 86 26.13 14.80 -4.40
CA LYS A 86 24.72 15.21 -4.35
C LYS A 86 23.78 14.13 -3.85
N LYS A 87 24.28 12.91 -3.65
CA LYS A 87 23.49 11.74 -3.22
C LYS A 87 22.29 11.47 -4.13
N GLU A 88 22.36 11.80 -5.43
CA GLU A 88 21.24 11.65 -6.37
C GLU A 88 21.08 10.19 -6.82
N TRP A 89 19.88 9.65 -6.67
CA TRP A 89 19.58 8.31 -7.19
C TRP A 89 19.30 8.35 -8.69
N ARG A 90 20.09 7.63 -9.47
CA ARG A 90 20.10 7.65 -10.95
C ARG A 90 18.76 7.36 -11.64
N HIS A 91 17.89 6.58 -11.00
CA HIS A 91 16.59 6.19 -11.59
C HIS A 91 15.42 7.05 -11.11
N PHE A 92 15.67 8.11 -10.33
CA PHE A 92 14.60 8.94 -9.77
C PHE A 92 13.69 9.57 -10.82
N HIS A 93 14.26 10.04 -11.94
CA HIS A 93 13.44 10.60 -13.02
C HIS A 93 12.44 9.57 -13.58
N SER A 94 12.87 8.33 -13.78
CA SER A 94 12.00 7.25 -14.24
C SER A 94 10.90 6.92 -13.21
N LEU A 95 11.25 6.82 -11.92
CA LEU A 95 10.30 6.59 -10.85
C LEU A 95 9.25 7.71 -10.78
N SER A 96 9.68 8.96 -10.81
CA SER A 96 8.83 10.14 -10.55
C SER A 96 7.89 10.52 -11.71
N THR A 97 8.14 10.00 -12.91
CA THR A 97 7.38 10.40 -14.09
C THR A 97 6.27 9.43 -14.48
N SER A 98 6.42 8.15 -14.25
CA SER A 98 5.49 7.16 -14.79
C SER A 98 4.95 6.14 -13.83
N PHE A 99 5.64 5.88 -12.69
CA PHE A 99 5.33 4.77 -11.78
C PHE A 99 5.21 3.40 -12.47
N THR A 100 5.75 3.27 -13.68
CA THR A 100 5.73 2.00 -14.42
C THR A 100 6.67 0.98 -13.78
N ARG A 101 6.40 -0.30 -14.04
CA ARG A 101 7.32 -1.37 -13.65
C ARG A 101 8.66 -1.17 -14.35
N SER A 102 9.74 -1.32 -13.61
CA SER A 102 11.12 -1.25 -14.09
C SER A 102 11.84 -2.57 -13.87
N ALA A 103 12.76 -2.92 -14.77
CA ALA A 103 13.70 -4.02 -14.54
C ALA A 103 14.89 -3.61 -13.65
N LYS A 104 14.98 -2.33 -13.29
CA LYS A 104 16.12 -1.75 -12.57
C LYS A 104 15.84 -1.45 -11.10
N TYR A 105 14.56 -1.29 -10.74
CA TYR A 105 14.16 -0.98 -9.38
C TYR A 105 12.73 -1.41 -9.11
N TYR A 106 12.39 -1.53 -7.80
CA TYR A 106 11.03 -1.73 -7.35
C TYR A 106 10.70 -0.80 -6.19
N PHE A 107 9.51 -0.17 -6.25
CA PHE A 107 9.01 0.76 -5.24
C PHE A 107 7.96 0.06 -4.36
N TYR A 108 8.23 0.00 -3.07
CA TYR A 108 7.36 -0.62 -2.07
C TYR A 108 6.41 0.41 -1.47
N ASP A 109 5.13 0.35 -1.79
CA ASP A 109 4.13 1.30 -1.32
C ASP A 109 2.82 0.67 -0.82
N ASN A 110 2.80 -0.66 -0.70
CA ASN A 110 1.62 -1.37 -0.18
C ASN A 110 2.01 -2.53 0.75
N TYR A 111 1.08 -2.96 1.59
CA TYR A 111 1.35 -3.98 2.60
C TYR A 111 1.49 -5.40 2.05
N PHE A 112 0.94 -5.70 0.86
CA PHE A 112 0.97 -7.05 0.29
C PHE A 112 2.34 -7.47 -0.25
N ASP A 113 3.22 -6.53 -0.50
CA ASP A 113 4.60 -6.81 -0.90
C ASP A 113 5.64 -6.27 0.08
N LEU A 114 5.21 -5.46 1.05
CA LEU A 114 6.09 -4.80 2.02
C LEU A 114 7.08 -5.73 2.73
N PRO A 115 6.71 -6.94 3.18
CA PRO A 115 7.68 -7.88 3.75
C PRO A 115 8.81 -8.28 2.80
N GLY A 116 8.61 -8.11 1.50
CA GLY A 116 9.63 -8.29 0.48
C GLY A 116 10.83 -7.35 0.62
N VAL A 117 10.67 -6.19 1.28
CA VAL A 117 11.77 -5.27 1.62
C VAL A 117 12.83 -6.00 2.46
N LEU A 118 12.41 -6.61 3.57
CA LEU A 118 13.28 -7.37 4.45
C LEU A 118 13.85 -8.61 3.74
N LEU A 119 13.01 -9.31 2.98
CA LEU A 119 13.45 -10.50 2.25
C LEU A 119 14.50 -10.15 1.21
N CYS A 120 14.36 -9.05 0.47
CA CYS A 120 15.41 -8.55 -0.44
C CYS A 120 16.71 -8.28 0.30
N GLY A 121 16.67 -7.58 1.44
CA GLY A 121 17.86 -7.32 2.24
C GLY A 121 18.57 -8.62 2.66
N LYS A 122 17.83 -9.58 3.19
CA LYS A 122 18.38 -10.88 3.60
C LYS A 122 18.90 -11.71 2.43
N VAL A 123 18.27 -11.64 1.27
CA VAL A 123 18.76 -12.30 0.04
C VAL A 123 20.11 -11.72 -0.37
N VAL A 124 20.26 -10.40 -0.37
CA VAL A 124 21.52 -9.72 -0.67
C VAL A 124 22.63 -10.16 0.31
N ASP A 125 22.34 -10.18 1.61
CA ASP A 125 23.28 -10.65 2.64
C ASP A 125 23.72 -12.11 2.41
N MET A 126 22.76 -12.96 2.04
CA MET A 126 23.02 -14.36 1.72
C MET A 126 23.91 -14.52 0.46
N LEU A 127 23.65 -13.76 -0.60
CA LEU A 127 24.46 -13.78 -1.82
C LEU A 127 25.89 -13.38 -1.50
N HIS A 128 26.11 -12.33 -0.70
CA HIS A 128 27.43 -11.94 -0.24
C HIS A 128 28.12 -13.05 0.57
N LYS A 129 27.42 -13.66 1.51
CA LYS A 129 27.95 -14.76 2.31
C LYS A 129 28.41 -15.95 1.43
N ARG A 130 27.74 -16.18 0.30
CA ARG A 130 28.11 -17.19 -0.70
C ARG A 130 29.16 -16.73 -1.70
N GLY A 131 29.63 -15.47 -1.64
CA GLY A 131 30.56 -14.90 -2.61
C GLY A 131 29.98 -14.68 -3.99
N ILE A 132 28.65 -14.55 -4.09
CA ILE A 132 27.92 -14.30 -5.33
C ILE A 132 27.71 -12.81 -5.49
N GLU A 133 28.03 -12.28 -6.67
CA GLU A 133 27.79 -10.88 -7.00
C GLU A 133 26.29 -10.60 -7.12
N VAL A 134 25.84 -9.50 -6.50
CA VAL A 134 24.45 -9.06 -6.54
C VAL A 134 24.15 -8.45 -7.90
N ASN A 135 23.10 -8.94 -8.53
CA ASN A 135 22.57 -8.42 -9.79
C ASN A 135 21.05 -8.61 -9.82
N SER A 136 20.37 -8.18 -10.86
CA SER A 136 18.93 -8.23 -10.98
C SER A 136 18.31 -9.65 -11.06
N ASP A 137 19.10 -10.70 -11.10
CA ASP A 137 18.55 -12.06 -11.24
C ASP A 137 17.79 -12.55 -10.01
N PHE A 138 18.23 -12.14 -8.78
CA PHE A 138 17.49 -12.48 -7.57
C PHE A 138 16.04 -11.96 -7.59
N TRP A 139 15.80 -10.85 -8.30
CA TRP A 139 14.47 -10.28 -8.42
C TRP A 139 13.51 -11.15 -9.22
N LYS A 140 13.99 -11.89 -10.19
CA LYS A 140 13.18 -12.88 -10.94
C LYS A 140 12.63 -13.95 -10.00
N ASP A 141 13.42 -14.38 -9.03
CA ASP A 141 13.01 -15.37 -8.03
C ASP A 141 12.01 -14.74 -7.03
N MET A 142 12.21 -13.48 -6.64
CA MET A 142 11.25 -12.74 -5.83
C MET A 142 9.89 -12.59 -6.54
N VAL A 143 9.89 -12.22 -7.81
CA VAL A 143 8.66 -12.12 -8.62
C VAL A 143 7.98 -13.48 -8.74
N ALA A 144 8.74 -14.55 -8.94
CA ALA A 144 8.21 -15.91 -9.00
C ALA A 144 7.58 -16.36 -7.67
N ALA A 145 8.15 -15.95 -6.53
CA ALA A 145 7.57 -16.20 -5.21
C ALA A 145 6.24 -15.46 -5.00
N ILE A 146 6.17 -14.20 -5.42
CA ILE A 146 4.95 -13.39 -5.38
C ILE A 146 3.87 -14.02 -6.27
N ASP A 147 4.22 -14.36 -7.51
CA ASP A 147 3.29 -14.96 -8.47
C ASP A 147 2.77 -16.32 -7.99
N HIS A 148 3.62 -17.17 -7.46
CA HIS A 148 3.23 -18.47 -6.92
C HIS A 148 2.17 -18.37 -5.83
N ASN A 149 2.24 -17.34 -4.97
CA ASN A 149 1.32 -17.16 -3.85
C ASN A 149 0.07 -16.35 -4.22
N TYR A 150 0.11 -15.52 -5.25
CA TYR A 150 -0.96 -14.55 -5.56
C TYR A 150 -1.58 -14.71 -6.95
N ASN A 151 -1.15 -15.67 -7.77
CA ASN A 151 -1.72 -15.85 -9.10
C ASN A 151 -3.20 -16.27 -9.03
N THR A 152 -3.88 -16.19 -10.17
CA THR A 152 -5.33 -16.40 -10.28
C THR A 152 -5.79 -17.79 -9.82
N SER A 153 -4.98 -18.83 -10.05
CA SER A 153 -5.32 -20.21 -9.67
C SER A 153 -4.97 -20.52 -8.21
N ALA A 154 -4.02 -19.81 -7.62
CA ALA A 154 -3.49 -20.11 -6.28
C ALA A 154 -4.59 -20.19 -5.21
N PHE A 155 -5.59 -19.29 -5.26
CA PHE A 155 -6.71 -19.32 -4.34
C PHE A 155 -7.59 -20.57 -4.55
N LYS A 156 -7.89 -20.95 -5.79
CA LYS A 156 -8.77 -22.10 -6.13
C LYS A 156 -8.11 -23.43 -5.86
N GLU A 157 -6.82 -23.52 -6.14
CA GLU A 157 -6.03 -24.75 -6.05
C GLU A 157 -5.37 -24.94 -4.68
N ASP A 158 -5.57 -24.01 -3.73
CA ASP A 158 -4.88 -24.00 -2.44
C ASP A 158 -3.35 -24.04 -2.58
N ALA A 159 -2.84 -23.38 -3.62
CA ALA A 159 -1.41 -23.31 -3.89
C ALA A 159 -0.70 -22.29 -2.99
N GLY A 160 0.59 -22.53 -2.76
CA GLY A 160 1.40 -21.67 -1.90
C GLY A 160 1.03 -21.75 -0.42
N THR A 161 1.38 -20.73 0.33
CA THR A 161 1.15 -20.67 1.78
C THR A 161 0.10 -19.65 2.15
N TYR A 162 -0.01 -18.56 1.38
CA TYR A 162 -0.84 -17.39 1.74
C TYR A 162 -2.33 -17.71 1.77
N PHE A 163 -2.94 -18.07 0.64
CA PHE A 163 -4.37 -18.31 0.55
C PHE A 163 -4.87 -19.47 1.42
N PRO A 164 -4.16 -20.61 1.50
CA PRO A 164 -4.56 -21.71 2.39
C PRO A 164 -4.62 -21.29 3.85
N SER A 165 -3.70 -20.42 4.31
CA SER A 165 -3.68 -19.91 5.68
C SER A 165 -4.85 -18.96 5.95
N VAL A 166 -5.11 -18.00 5.04
CA VAL A 166 -6.22 -17.06 5.19
C VAL A 166 -7.58 -17.77 5.11
N LYS A 167 -7.73 -18.76 4.23
CA LYS A 167 -8.97 -19.56 4.14
C LYS A 167 -9.27 -20.34 5.41
N ARG A 168 -8.23 -20.90 6.02
CA ARG A 168 -8.36 -21.73 7.24
C ARG A 168 -8.83 -20.93 8.43
N ASP A 169 -8.28 -19.74 8.64
CA ASP A 169 -8.64 -18.84 9.73
C ASP A 169 -8.54 -17.37 9.29
N PRO A 170 -9.57 -16.83 8.62
CA PRO A 170 -9.56 -15.43 8.21
C PRO A 170 -9.41 -14.46 9.38
N SER A 171 -9.95 -14.79 10.56
CA SER A 171 -9.94 -13.93 11.74
C SER A 171 -8.53 -13.68 12.30
N GLN A 172 -7.59 -14.56 12.00
CA GLN A 172 -6.19 -14.39 12.36
C GLN A 172 -5.50 -13.27 11.58
N TYR A 173 -5.97 -12.97 10.35
CA TYR A 173 -5.28 -12.10 9.40
C TYR A 173 -6.09 -10.88 8.95
N LEU A 174 -7.40 -10.92 9.16
CA LEU A 174 -8.33 -9.90 8.67
C LEU A 174 -9.14 -9.33 9.84
N GLN A 175 -9.07 -8.02 10.02
CA GLN A 175 -9.86 -7.36 11.05
C GLN A 175 -11.24 -6.96 10.53
N PRO A 176 -12.32 -7.19 11.27
CA PRO A 176 -13.65 -6.73 10.91
C PRO A 176 -13.70 -5.21 10.77
N CYS A 177 -14.48 -4.75 9.81
CA CYS A 177 -14.81 -3.35 9.66
C CYS A 177 -15.66 -2.87 10.85
N SER A 178 -15.37 -1.67 11.35
CA SER A 178 -16.17 -1.09 12.42
C SER A 178 -17.63 -0.87 12.01
N ASP A 179 -18.52 -0.90 12.98
CA ASP A 179 -19.95 -0.66 12.71
C ASP A 179 -20.19 0.77 12.22
N SER A 180 -19.39 1.74 12.66
CA SER A 180 -19.47 3.12 12.16
C SER A 180 -19.21 3.21 10.66
N VAL A 181 -18.22 2.50 10.13
CA VAL A 181 -17.93 2.46 8.68
C VAL A 181 -19.08 1.77 7.92
N LYS A 182 -19.61 0.65 8.44
CA LYS A 182 -20.75 -0.02 7.81
C LYS A 182 -22.00 0.88 7.75
N LEU A 183 -22.26 1.61 8.83
CA LEU A 183 -23.36 2.59 8.89
C LEU A 183 -23.13 3.77 7.94
N TRP A 184 -21.89 4.26 7.86
CA TRP A 184 -21.51 5.31 6.93
C TRP A 184 -21.75 4.91 5.47
N LEU A 185 -21.34 3.70 5.07
CA LEU A 185 -21.61 3.18 3.72
C LEU A 185 -23.12 3.10 3.43
N ARG A 186 -23.91 2.60 4.37
CA ARG A 186 -25.38 2.56 4.23
C ARG A 186 -25.98 3.96 4.12
N SER A 187 -25.49 4.91 4.91
CA SER A 187 -25.93 6.31 4.88
C SER A 187 -25.61 6.99 3.55
N MET A 188 -24.42 6.74 3.00
CA MET A 188 -24.03 7.22 1.68
C MET A 188 -24.97 6.69 0.58
N LYS A 189 -25.27 5.40 0.61
CA LYS A 189 -26.20 4.77 -0.34
C LYS A 189 -27.61 5.36 -0.20
N SER A 190 -28.10 5.52 1.02
CA SER A 190 -29.41 6.14 1.31
C SER A 190 -29.47 7.60 0.87
N ALA A 191 -28.36 8.31 0.87
CA ALA A 191 -28.22 9.67 0.34
C ALA A 191 -28.09 9.72 -1.21
N GLY A 192 -28.29 8.59 -1.90
CA GLY A 192 -28.29 8.50 -3.37
C GLY A 192 -26.88 8.51 -3.98
N LYS A 193 -25.84 8.17 -3.22
CA LYS A 193 -24.51 7.99 -3.76
C LYS A 193 -24.36 6.63 -4.41
N VAL A 194 -23.65 6.58 -5.53
CA VAL A 194 -23.25 5.31 -6.18
C VAL A 194 -21.98 4.82 -5.47
N LEU A 195 -22.03 3.62 -4.91
CA LEU A 195 -20.92 3.01 -4.21
C LEU A 195 -20.20 1.99 -5.11
N LEU A 196 -18.88 2.12 -5.19
CA LEU A 196 -18.01 1.29 -6.01
C LEU A 196 -16.95 0.62 -5.14
N LEU A 197 -16.67 -0.65 -5.45
CA LEU A 197 -15.52 -1.37 -4.93
C LEU A 197 -14.60 -1.73 -6.12
N ILE A 198 -13.37 -1.21 -6.15
CA ILE A 198 -12.39 -1.48 -7.21
C ILE A 198 -11.15 -2.07 -6.57
N THR A 199 -10.84 -3.32 -6.89
CA THR A 199 -9.69 -4.04 -6.33
C THR A 199 -8.92 -4.80 -7.39
N SER A 200 -7.60 -4.93 -7.20
CA SER A 200 -6.77 -5.83 -8.01
C SER A 200 -6.85 -7.30 -7.57
N SER A 201 -7.48 -7.57 -6.44
CA SER A 201 -7.77 -8.93 -5.99
C SER A 201 -8.73 -9.65 -6.93
N HIS A 202 -8.59 -10.98 -7.04
CA HIS A 202 -9.53 -11.81 -7.78
C HIS A 202 -10.86 -11.92 -7.03
N SER A 203 -11.91 -12.26 -7.75
CA SER A 203 -13.29 -12.23 -7.27
C SER A 203 -13.52 -13.14 -6.06
N ASP A 204 -13.01 -14.37 -6.08
CA ASP A 204 -13.13 -15.36 -5.00
C ASP A 204 -12.47 -14.88 -3.70
N TYR A 205 -11.24 -14.34 -3.79
CA TYR A 205 -10.56 -13.76 -2.62
C TYR A 205 -11.24 -12.48 -2.14
N CYS A 206 -11.68 -11.62 -3.06
CA CYS A 206 -12.45 -10.41 -2.71
C CYS A 206 -13.71 -10.77 -1.94
N ARG A 207 -14.46 -11.80 -2.35
CA ARG A 207 -15.64 -12.31 -1.66
C ARG A 207 -15.32 -12.75 -0.25
N LEU A 208 -14.31 -13.61 -0.07
CA LEU A 208 -13.89 -14.08 1.26
C LEU A 208 -13.55 -12.91 2.19
N VAL A 209 -12.77 -11.95 1.70
CA VAL A 209 -12.37 -10.77 2.49
C VAL A 209 -13.59 -9.93 2.86
N CYS A 210 -14.44 -9.59 1.89
CA CYS A 210 -15.59 -8.72 2.13
C CYS A 210 -16.64 -9.39 3.04
N GLU A 211 -16.91 -10.67 2.87
CA GLU A 211 -17.81 -11.43 3.76
C GLU A 211 -17.29 -11.44 5.20
N HIS A 212 -15.98 -11.56 5.39
CA HIS A 212 -15.39 -11.56 6.72
C HIS A 212 -15.37 -10.17 7.36
N ILE A 213 -14.93 -9.13 6.64
CA ILE A 213 -14.74 -7.79 7.22
C ILE A 213 -16.01 -6.95 7.28
N ILE A 214 -16.92 -7.09 6.31
CA ILE A 214 -18.16 -6.30 6.23
C ILE A 214 -19.37 -7.12 6.67
N GLY A 215 -19.48 -8.35 6.17
CA GLY A 215 -20.60 -9.26 6.39
C GLY A 215 -21.09 -9.88 5.08
N LYS A 216 -21.94 -10.91 5.19
CA LYS A 216 -22.45 -11.66 4.03
C LYS A 216 -23.32 -10.83 3.09
N ASP A 217 -23.84 -9.69 3.58
CA ASP A 217 -24.66 -8.73 2.84
C ASP A 217 -23.83 -7.62 2.16
N PHE A 218 -22.51 -7.74 2.11
CA PHE A 218 -21.65 -6.69 1.55
C PHE A 218 -21.99 -6.32 0.10
N GLU A 219 -22.45 -7.28 -0.71
CA GLU A 219 -22.85 -7.03 -2.10
C GLU A 219 -24.00 -6.02 -2.21
N GLU A 220 -24.87 -5.94 -1.21
CA GLU A 220 -25.97 -4.97 -1.18
C GLU A 220 -25.48 -3.53 -0.97
N LEU A 221 -24.28 -3.35 -0.41
CA LEU A 221 -23.68 -2.03 -0.18
C LEU A 221 -23.16 -1.40 -1.46
N PHE A 222 -22.63 -2.21 -2.37
CA PHE A 222 -21.96 -1.71 -3.58
C PHE A 222 -22.86 -1.85 -4.80
N ASP A 223 -22.95 -0.79 -5.60
CA ASP A 223 -23.68 -0.80 -6.87
C ASP A 223 -22.85 -1.44 -7.98
N ILE A 224 -21.52 -1.25 -7.90
CA ILE A 224 -20.57 -1.82 -8.86
C ILE A 224 -19.38 -2.39 -8.09
N ILE A 225 -19.04 -3.65 -8.36
CA ILE A 225 -17.83 -4.30 -7.85
C ILE A 225 -16.95 -4.66 -9.05
N ILE A 226 -15.69 -4.25 -9.00
CA ILE A 226 -14.68 -4.52 -10.03
C ILE A 226 -13.50 -5.22 -9.38
N THR A 227 -13.30 -6.47 -9.74
CA THR A 227 -12.19 -7.32 -9.27
C THR A 227 -11.16 -7.52 -10.37
N ASN A 228 -9.98 -8.02 -10.04
CA ASN A 228 -8.87 -8.18 -11.00
C ASN A 228 -8.64 -6.90 -11.83
N ALA A 229 -8.77 -5.72 -11.22
CA ALA A 229 -8.64 -4.44 -11.92
C ALA A 229 -7.22 -4.18 -12.43
N LEU A 230 -6.22 -4.87 -11.85
CA LEU A 230 -4.79 -4.73 -12.20
C LEU A 230 -4.34 -3.26 -12.22
N LYS A 231 -4.62 -2.55 -11.13
CA LYS A 231 -4.18 -1.15 -11.00
C LYS A 231 -2.65 -1.03 -11.05
N PRO A 232 -2.07 -0.05 -11.72
CA PRO A 232 -2.68 1.12 -12.35
C PRO A 232 -3.29 0.89 -13.74
N GLY A 233 -3.18 -0.31 -14.33
CA GLY A 233 -3.64 -0.60 -15.70
C GLY A 233 -5.12 -0.26 -15.95
N PHE A 234 -6.00 -0.42 -14.96
CA PHE A 234 -7.40 -0.01 -15.03
C PHE A 234 -7.57 1.46 -15.46
N PHE A 235 -6.67 2.33 -15.00
CA PHE A 235 -6.69 3.76 -15.31
C PHE A 235 -5.90 4.12 -16.56
N SER A 236 -4.75 3.49 -16.80
CA SER A 236 -3.77 3.91 -17.80
C SER A 236 -3.90 3.22 -19.16
N LEU A 237 -4.53 2.05 -19.21
CA LEU A 237 -4.69 1.28 -20.44
C LEU A 237 -5.92 1.73 -21.23
N VAL A 238 -5.84 1.63 -22.55
CA VAL A 238 -6.97 1.91 -23.43
C VAL A 238 -8.04 0.81 -23.33
N PRO A 239 -9.34 1.13 -23.54
CA PRO A 239 -10.44 0.21 -23.26
C PRO A 239 -10.35 -1.16 -23.91
N HIS A 240 -9.88 -1.25 -25.17
CA HIS A 240 -9.77 -2.53 -25.87
C HIS A 240 -8.66 -3.45 -25.34
N GLN A 241 -7.66 -2.90 -24.63
CA GLN A 241 -6.60 -3.69 -24.02
C GLN A 241 -7.07 -4.40 -22.74
N ARG A 242 -8.09 -3.84 -22.08
CA ARG A 242 -8.62 -4.38 -20.83
C ARG A 242 -10.13 -4.21 -20.77
N PRO A 243 -10.92 -5.00 -21.52
CA PRO A 243 -12.37 -4.98 -21.47
C PRO A 243 -12.87 -5.51 -20.11
N PHE A 244 -14.07 -5.11 -19.70
CA PHE A 244 -14.77 -5.76 -18.61
C PHE A 244 -15.14 -7.19 -18.98
N ARG A 245 -15.18 -8.07 -17.98
CA ARG A 245 -15.63 -9.46 -18.12
C ARG A 245 -16.70 -9.77 -17.10
N THR A 246 -17.70 -10.54 -17.49
CA THR A 246 -18.67 -11.12 -16.57
C THR A 246 -18.06 -12.23 -15.75
N LEU A 247 -18.70 -12.57 -14.64
CA LEU A 247 -18.30 -13.61 -13.72
C LEU A 247 -19.42 -14.62 -13.54
N VAL A 248 -19.09 -15.90 -13.57
CA VAL A 248 -20.00 -17.00 -13.20
C VAL A 248 -19.30 -17.84 -12.14
N ASN A 249 -19.83 -17.87 -10.92
CA ASN A 249 -19.20 -18.56 -9.78
C ASN A 249 -17.72 -18.15 -9.59
N ASP A 250 -17.44 -16.85 -9.62
CA ASP A 250 -16.11 -16.25 -9.52
C ASP A 250 -15.13 -16.68 -10.63
N VAL A 251 -15.62 -17.21 -11.74
CA VAL A 251 -14.84 -17.50 -12.94
C VAL A 251 -15.10 -16.44 -14.00
N GLU A 252 -14.03 -15.86 -14.55
CA GLU A 252 -14.13 -14.87 -15.63
C GLU A 252 -14.64 -15.52 -16.93
N ASP A 253 -15.56 -14.84 -17.61
CA ASP A 253 -15.94 -15.20 -18.97
C ASP A 253 -14.74 -14.99 -19.92
N SER A 254 -14.64 -15.85 -20.92
CA SER A 254 -13.60 -15.74 -21.95
C SER A 254 -13.77 -14.53 -22.85
N GLU A 255 -15.01 -14.02 -23.00
CA GLU A 255 -15.33 -12.87 -23.85
C GLU A 255 -15.32 -11.56 -23.05
N GLY A 256 -14.67 -10.56 -23.60
CA GLY A 256 -14.71 -9.19 -23.08
C GLY A 256 -15.97 -8.45 -23.52
N LEU A 257 -16.53 -7.65 -22.63
CA LEU A 257 -17.67 -6.79 -22.95
C LEU A 257 -17.24 -5.61 -23.82
N PRO A 258 -17.97 -5.26 -24.87
CA PRO A 258 -17.67 -4.11 -25.72
C PRO A 258 -17.92 -2.77 -25.00
N SER A 259 -18.80 -2.77 -23.98
CA SER A 259 -19.17 -1.62 -23.16
C SER A 259 -19.58 -2.08 -21.76
N LEU A 260 -19.72 -1.13 -20.84
CA LEU A 260 -20.28 -1.36 -19.51
C LEU A 260 -21.64 -0.64 -19.40
N ASP A 261 -22.75 -1.37 -19.50
CA ASP A 261 -24.06 -0.77 -19.68
C ASP A 261 -24.95 -0.81 -18.44
N LYS A 262 -24.62 -1.62 -17.43
CA LYS A 262 -25.38 -1.78 -16.20
C LYS A 262 -24.49 -1.99 -14.98
N PRO A 263 -24.95 -1.59 -13.76
CA PRO A 263 -24.27 -1.91 -12.53
C PRO A 263 -24.20 -3.43 -12.29
N GLY A 264 -23.28 -3.87 -11.46
CA GLY A 264 -23.07 -5.27 -11.12
C GLY A 264 -21.65 -5.60 -10.71
N TRP A 265 -21.33 -6.89 -10.68
CA TRP A 265 -19.99 -7.38 -10.35
C TRP A 265 -19.27 -7.85 -11.62
N TYR A 266 -18.08 -7.28 -11.85
CA TYR A 266 -17.27 -7.51 -13.04
C TYR A 266 -15.83 -7.81 -12.67
N SER A 267 -15.12 -8.40 -13.61
CA SER A 267 -13.66 -8.56 -13.56
C SER A 267 -12.97 -7.73 -14.62
N GLN A 268 -11.74 -7.32 -14.35
CA GLN A 268 -10.90 -6.52 -15.23
C GLN A 268 -11.48 -5.11 -15.48
N GLY A 269 -11.50 -4.66 -16.74
CA GLY A 269 -12.11 -3.40 -17.12
C GLY A 269 -11.19 -2.20 -17.12
N ASN A 270 -11.79 -1.05 -17.37
CA ASN A 270 -11.12 0.21 -17.56
C ASN A 270 -12.00 1.39 -17.10
N TRP A 271 -11.36 2.49 -16.67
CA TRP A 271 -12.07 3.66 -16.19
C TRP A 271 -12.92 4.38 -17.26
N PRO A 272 -12.55 4.46 -18.56
CA PRO A 272 -13.38 5.14 -19.55
C PRO A 272 -14.78 4.52 -19.73
N HIS A 273 -14.89 3.18 -19.75
CA HIS A 273 -16.18 2.50 -19.80
C HIS A 273 -16.96 2.68 -18.49
N LEU A 274 -16.28 2.61 -17.33
CA LEU A 274 -16.90 2.89 -16.05
C LEU A 274 -17.47 4.31 -16.00
N HIS A 275 -16.73 5.30 -16.48
CA HIS A 275 -17.17 6.70 -16.52
C HIS A 275 -18.45 6.89 -17.33
N LYS A 276 -18.57 6.22 -18.48
CA LYS A 276 -19.81 6.23 -19.28
C LYS A 276 -21.01 5.68 -18.50
N LEU A 277 -20.82 4.55 -17.79
CA LEU A 277 -21.85 3.99 -16.95
C LEU A 277 -22.23 4.96 -15.82
N LEU A 278 -21.26 5.58 -15.14
CA LEU A 278 -21.53 6.55 -14.08
C LEU A 278 -22.30 7.78 -14.58
N LYS A 279 -22.02 8.27 -15.79
CA LYS A 279 -22.84 9.33 -16.43
C LYS A 279 -24.30 8.91 -16.57
N THR A 280 -24.52 7.70 -17.05
CA THR A 280 -25.90 7.16 -17.21
C THR A 280 -26.60 6.98 -15.85
N MET A 281 -25.91 6.38 -14.85
CA MET A 281 -26.50 6.12 -13.55
C MET A 281 -26.84 7.39 -12.77
N THR A 282 -26.00 8.42 -12.88
CA THR A 282 -26.16 9.66 -12.12
C THR A 282 -26.93 10.74 -12.86
N GLY A 283 -27.12 10.60 -14.17
CA GLY A 283 -27.70 11.64 -15.04
C GLY A 283 -26.83 12.91 -15.15
N LYS A 284 -25.56 12.84 -14.72
CA LYS A 284 -24.64 13.97 -14.72
C LYS A 284 -23.65 13.85 -15.88
N PRO A 285 -23.35 14.92 -16.62
CA PRO A 285 -22.37 14.90 -17.70
C PRO A 285 -20.95 14.61 -17.16
N GLU A 286 -20.62 15.11 -15.95
CA GLU A 286 -19.34 14.90 -15.28
C GLU A 286 -19.59 14.50 -13.80
N PRO A 287 -19.82 13.19 -13.53
CA PRO A 287 -20.01 12.71 -12.18
C PRO A 287 -18.71 12.86 -11.38
N LYS A 288 -18.82 13.41 -10.17
CA LYS A 288 -17.68 13.54 -9.25
C LYS A 288 -17.46 12.23 -8.51
N VAL A 289 -16.25 11.72 -8.53
CA VAL A 289 -15.83 10.49 -7.85
C VAL A 289 -14.84 10.84 -6.76
N ALA A 290 -15.07 10.31 -5.55
CA ALA A 290 -14.08 10.29 -4.47
C ALA A 290 -13.54 8.86 -4.34
N TYR A 291 -12.25 8.70 -4.54
CA TYR A 291 -11.57 7.41 -4.56
C TYR A 291 -10.65 7.25 -3.37
N PHE A 292 -10.87 6.21 -2.58
CA PHE A 292 -10.09 5.88 -1.40
C PHE A 292 -9.09 4.77 -1.73
N GLY A 293 -7.83 4.95 -1.34
CA GLY A 293 -6.78 3.97 -1.57
C GLY A 293 -5.57 4.18 -0.68
N ASP A 294 -4.70 3.19 -0.61
CA ASP A 294 -3.50 3.17 0.24
C ASP A 294 -2.18 3.18 -0.55
N SER A 295 -2.25 3.07 -1.88
CA SER A 295 -1.07 3.01 -2.76
C SER A 295 -0.94 4.27 -3.59
N ILE A 296 0.22 4.92 -3.52
CA ILE A 296 0.56 6.05 -4.39
C ILE A 296 0.54 5.61 -5.84
N ARG A 297 1.19 4.47 -6.14
CA ARG A 297 1.38 3.95 -7.49
C ARG A 297 0.09 3.41 -8.11
N SER A 298 -0.67 2.65 -7.35
CA SER A 298 -1.84 1.92 -7.87
C SER A 298 -3.14 2.70 -7.77
N ASP A 299 -3.24 3.64 -6.82
CA ASP A 299 -4.48 4.35 -6.50
C ASP A 299 -4.37 5.85 -6.76
N MET A 300 -3.51 6.57 -6.03
CA MET A 300 -3.52 8.03 -6.04
C MET A 300 -3.07 8.61 -7.37
N PHE A 301 -1.86 8.25 -7.80
CA PHE A 301 -1.29 8.74 -9.05
C PHE A 301 -2.21 8.46 -10.26
N PRO A 302 -2.63 7.20 -10.52
CA PRO A 302 -3.39 6.92 -11.73
C PRO A 302 -4.82 7.47 -11.68
N ALA A 303 -5.52 7.40 -10.56
CA ALA A 303 -6.87 7.96 -10.45
C ALA A 303 -6.88 9.47 -10.63
N ARG A 304 -5.89 10.18 -10.08
CA ARG A 304 -5.74 11.63 -10.26
C ARG A 304 -5.32 12.00 -11.68
N THR A 305 -4.34 11.28 -12.24
CA THR A 305 -3.71 11.65 -13.52
C THR A 305 -4.56 11.30 -14.72
N PHE A 306 -5.19 10.11 -14.73
CA PHE A 306 -5.92 9.60 -15.91
C PHE A 306 -7.42 9.83 -15.82
N ALA A 307 -8.00 9.84 -14.61
CA ALA A 307 -9.45 9.95 -14.42
C ALA A 307 -9.89 11.28 -13.81
N ASP A 308 -8.98 12.12 -13.37
CA ASP A 308 -9.24 13.38 -12.65
C ASP A 308 -10.19 13.21 -11.45
N TRP A 309 -10.06 12.08 -10.74
CA TRP A 309 -10.85 11.82 -9.56
C TRP A 309 -10.30 12.54 -8.34
N GLU A 310 -11.20 12.86 -7.41
CA GLU A 310 -10.81 13.25 -6.06
C GLU A 310 -10.27 12.02 -5.33
N THR A 311 -9.09 12.14 -4.73
CA THR A 311 -8.38 11.01 -4.13
C THR A 311 -8.16 11.22 -2.64
N VAL A 312 -8.51 10.22 -1.86
CA VAL A 312 -8.32 10.19 -0.40
C VAL A 312 -7.31 9.11 -0.08
N MET A 313 -6.12 9.51 0.34
CA MET A 313 -5.09 8.54 0.69
C MET A 313 -5.26 8.05 2.12
N ILE A 314 -5.25 6.74 2.29
CA ILE A 314 -5.21 6.08 3.61
C ILE A 314 -3.74 5.92 3.99
N VAL A 315 -3.33 6.55 5.09
CA VAL A 315 -1.93 6.60 5.54
C VAL A 315 -1.88 6.27 7.04
N GLU A 316 -1.80 5.00 7.36
CA GLU A 316 -1.79 4.52 8.77
C GLU A 316 -0.60 5.06 9.55
N GLU A 317 0.51 5.38 8.87
CA GLU A 317 1.72 5.96 9.45
C GLU A 317 1.48 7.30 10.16
N MET A 318 0.38 7.98 9.88
CA MET A 318 -0.03 9.20 10.60
C MET A 318 -0.24 8.93 12.09
N GLU A 319 -0.78 7.76 12.47
CA GLU A 319 -1.01 7.40 13.87
C GLU A 319 0.31 7.25 14.64
N GLY A 320 1.35 6.73 14.00
CA GLY A 320 2.70 6.65 14.57
C GLY A 320 3.36 8.02 14.79
N GLU A 321 2.81 9.08 14.21
CA GLU A 321 3.31 10.45 14.30
C GLU A 321 2.31 11.40 14.98
N GLY A 322 1.70 10.95 16.06
CA GLY A 322 0.90 11.77 16.96
C GLY A 322 -0.52 12.06 16.52
N VAL A 323 -0.98 11.47 15.41
CA VAL A 323 -2.40 11.52 15.03
C VAL A 323 -3.15 10.49 15.89
N PRO A 324 -4.20 10.89 16.62
CA PRO A 324 -4.91 9.97 17.51
C PRO A 324 -5.63 8.88 16.71
N LYS A 325 -5.70 7.67 17.26
CA LYS A 325 -6.58 6.62 16.73
C LYS A 325 -8.04 7.04 16.82
N SER A 326 -8.87 6.54 15.91
CA SER A 326 -10.32 6.78 16.01
C SER A 326 -10.92 6.07 17.23
N GLU A 327 -12.03 6.59 17.76
CA GLU A 327 -12.74 5.95 18.89
C GLU A 327 -13.20 4.53 18.52
N ALA A 328 -13.64 4.33 17.26
CA ALA A 328 -14.04 3.02 16.77
C ALA A 328 -12.87 2.02 16.72
N THR A 329 -11.68 2.46 16.31
CA THR A 329 -10.46 1.63 16.33
C THR A 329 -10.10 1.23 17.76
N MET A 330 -10.11 2.18 18.69
CA MET A 330 -9.81 1.91 20.11
C MET A 330 -10.84 0.95 20.75
N ALA A 331 -12.12 1.08 20.40
CA ALA A 331 -13.17 0.18 20.89
C ALA A 331 -12.99 -1.25 20.36
N ASN A 332 -12.63 -1.42 19.10
CA ASN A 332 -12.36 -2.74 18.51
C ASN A 332 -11.13 -3.41 19.13
N GLU A 333 -10.06 -2.66 19.35
CA GLU A 333 -8.85 -3.17 20.04
C GLU A 333 -9.15 -3.59 21.50
N ALA A 334 -10.00 -2.85 22.20
CA ALA A 334 -10.41 -3.18 23.56
C ALA A 334 -11.29 -4.43 23.66
N GLN A 335 -12.01 -4.79 22.61
CA GLN A 335 -12.85 -5.98 22.52
C GLN A 335 -12.11 -7.22 22.03
N ALA A 336 -10.92 -7.06 21.42
CA ALA A 336 -10.07 -8.17 21.05
C ALA A 336 -9.68 -8.95 22.32
N GLU A 337 -9.83 -10.31 22.29
CA GLU A 337 -9.46 -11.15 23.43
C GLU A 337 -8.01 -10.89 23.85
N PRO A 338 -7.72 -10.82 25.16
CA PRO A 338 -6.36 -10.66 25.64
C PRO A 338 -5.45 -11.76 25.07
N LEU A 339 -4.28 -11.37 24.61
CA LEU A 339 -3.25 -12.19 23.93
C LEU A 339 -2.77 -13.43 24.72
N GLU A 340 -3.11 -13.55 25.98
CA GLU A 340 -2.74 -14.70 26.84
C GLU A 340 -3.23 -16.07 26.33
N LYS A 341 -4.21 -16.09 25.39
CA LYS A 341 -4.73 -17.34 24.79
C LYS A 341 -4.16 -17.67 23.41
N ARG A 342 -3.47 -16.74 22.76
CA ARG A 342 -2.79 -16.95 21.49
C ARG A 342 -1.34 -17.33 21.76
N GLY A 343 -0.98 -18.59 21.67
CA GLY A 343 0.29 -19.25 21.97
C GLY A 343 1.56 -18.38 22.12
N LYS A 344 2.43 -18.80 22.98
CA LYS A 344 3.67 -18.19 23.52
C LYS A 344 4.72 -17.62 22.56
N PHE A 345 4.36 -16.93 21.51
CA PHE A 345 5.24 -16.03 20.76
C PHE A 345 4.84 -14.57 21.06
N GLU A 346 5.04 -14.18 22.30
CA GLU A 346 4.83 -12.81 22.80
C GLU A 346 5.94 -11.90 22.29
N GLU A 347 5.60 -10.98 21.48
CA GLU A 347 5.20 -9.58 21.56
C GLU A 347 6.02 -8.66 22.48
N GLN A 348 7.08 -9.11 23.11
CA GLN A 348 8.00 -8.15 23.71
C GLN A 348 8.82 -7.48 22.60
N GLY A 349 8.28 -6.35 22.09
CA GLY A 349 9.01 -5.41 21.23
C GLY A 349 8.57 -5.30 19.77
N MET A 350 7.49 -5.93 19.32
CA MET A 350 6.95 -5.68 17.97
C MET A 350 6.25 -4.34 17.91
N LYS A 351 6.86 -3.40 17.17
CA LYS A 351 6.21 -2.13 16.85
C LYS A 351 5.08 -2.36 15.83
N SER A 352 3.99 -1.61 15.98
CA SER A 352 2.97 -1.51 14.94
C SER A 352 3.62 -1.09 13.61
N PRO A 353 3.16 -1.62 12.45
CA PRO A 353 3.62 -1.17 11.13
C PRO A 353 3.46 0.34 10.90
N SER A 354 2.54 0.98 11.62
CA SER A 354 2.35 2.44 11.59
C SER A 354 3.36 3.21 12.45
N ALA A 355 4.13 2.54 13.31
CA ALA A 355 5.10 3.22 14.16
C ALA A 355 6.29 3.73 13.34
N VAL A 356 6.85 4.87 13.78
CA VAL A 356 8.07 5.42 13.15
C VAL A 356 9.22 4.42 13.32
N SER A 357 9.84 4.02 12.22
CA SER A 357 10.98 3.11 12.21
C SER A 357 12.21 3.77 12.84
N ASN A 358 12.95 3.03 13.67
CA ASN A 358 14.23 3.51 14.17
C ASN A 358 15.27 3.58 13.05
N GLN A 359 15.23 2.63 12.12
CA GLN A 359 16.18 2.54 11.02
C GLN A 359 15.86 3.55 9.92
N TRP A 360 14.59 3.62 9.49
CA TRP A 360 14.20 4.40 8.33
C TRP A 360 13.61 5.78 8.68
N GLY A 361 13.31 6.06 9.97
CA GLY A 361 12.72 7.34 10.39
C GLY A 361 11.29 7.54 9.90
N SER A 362 10.85 8.79 9.88
CA SER A 362 9.48 9.18 9.51
C SER A 362 9.16 8.87 8.05
N TYR A 363 7.92 8.48 7.79
CA TYR A 363 7.37 8.31 6.43
C TYR A 363 7.22 9.65 5.68
N PHE A 364 7.10 10.77 6.40
CA PHE A 364 6.76 12.07 5.83
C PHE A 364 7.94 13.02 5.67
N VAL A 365 8.78 13.15 6.71
CA VAL A 365 9.89 14.09 6.76
C VAL A 365 11.12 13.40 7.32
N ASP A 366 12.26 13.57 6.70
CA ASP A 366 13.53 13.07 7.23
C ASP A 366 14.60 14.15 7.21
N THR A 367 15.64 13.95 8.00
CA THR A 367 16.75 14.88 8.11
C THR A 367 17.90 14.41 7.23
N GLN A 368 18.30 15.25 6.29
CA GLN A 368 19.51 15.02 5.52
C GLN A 368 20.71 15.41 6.39
N LYS A 369 21.51 14.42 6.80
CA LYS A 369 22.80 14.68 7.47
C LYS A 369 23.74 15.35 6.48
N SER A 370 24.31 16.47 6.86
CA SER A 370 25.37 17.17 6.13
C SER A 370 26.73 16.93 6.80
N ASP A 371 27.80 16.82 6.01
CA ASP A 371 29.17 16.68 6.53
C ASP A 371 29.79 18.03 6.91
N GLY A 372 29.01 19.11 7.02
CA GLY A 372 29.48 20.49 7.27
C GLY A 372 28.68 21.22 8.35
N GLU A 373 29.13 22.41 8.69
CA GLU A 373 28.63 23.26 9.79
C GLU A 373 27.19 23.79 9.63
N ASP A 374 26.48 23.42 8.56
CA ASP A 374 25.08 23.79 8.37
C ASP A 374 24.15 22.81 9.10
N GLU A 375 23.11 23.36 9.74
CA GLU A 375 22.05 22.57 10.38
C GLU A 375 21.49 21.50 9.43
N ASP A 376 21.30 20.29 9.94
CA ASP A 376 20.69 19.19 9.21
C ASP A 376 19.38 19.63 8.56
N ALA A 377 19.33 19.68 7.24
CA ALA A 377 18.17 20.14 6.51
C ALA A 377 17.03 19.11 6.57
N GLN A 378 15.86 19.54 7.03
CA GLN A 378 14.64 18.73 6.98
C GLN A 378 14.04 18.72 5.56
N LYS A 379 13.97 17.54 4.94
CA LYS A 379 13.39 17.33 3.62
C LYS A 379 12.09 16.53 3.70
N LEU A 380 11.13 16.84 2.83
CA LEU A 380 10.02 15.95 2.57
C LEU A 380 10.54 14.67 1.94
N THR A 381 9.99 13.53 2.36
CA THR A 381 10.22 12.28 1.64
C THR A 381 9.51 12.31 0.29
N TRP A 382 9.95 11.48 -0.61
CA TRP A 382 9.28 11.27 -1.90
C TRP A 382 7.80 10.88 -1.73
N CYS A 383 7.48 10.04 -0.76
CA CYS A 383 6.10 9.64 -0.46
C CYS A 383 5.25 10.80 0.02
N CYS A 384 5.76 11.62 0.95
CA CYS A 384 5.05 12.80 1.41
C CYS A 384 4.77 13.78 0.26
N HIS A 385 5.77 14.01 -0.61
CA HIS A 385 5.59 14.82 -1.82
C HIS A 385 4.48 14.25 -2.72
N CYS A 386 4.45 12.93 -2.95
CA CYS A 386 3.43 12.29 -3.77
C CYS A 386 2.03 12.41 -3.16
N ILE A 387 1.91 12.28 -1.82
CA ILE A 387 0.63 12.50 -1.13
C ILE A 387 0.10 13.90 -1.44
N HIS A 388 0.91 14.93 -1.28
CA HIS A 388 0.49 16.32 -1.55
C HIS A 388 0.14 16.55 -3.02
N LYS A 389 0.86 15.90 -3.93
CA LYS A 389 0.70 16.09 -5.38
C LYS A 389 -0.50 15.36 -5.96
N TYR A 390 -0.75 14.13 -5.51
CA TYR A 390 -1.72 13.24 -6.15
C TYR A 390 -2.96 12.98 -5.30
N SER A 391 -2.98 13.41 -4.04
CA SER A 391 -4.14 13.24 -3.17
C SER A 391 -4.87 14.56 -2.94
N THR A 392 -6.18 14.49 -2.82
CA THR A 392 -7.03 15.60 -2.38
C THR A 392 -6.87 15.82 -0.87
N MET A 393 -6.81 14.71 -0.12
CA MET A 393 -6.59 14.69 1.32
C MET A 393 -6.00 13.36 1.76
N ALA A 394 -5.51 13.30 3.00
CA ALA A 394 -5.00 12.09 3.62
C ALA A 394 -5.61 11.87 5.01
N ILE A 395 -5.93 10.63 5.32
CA ILE A 395 -6.51 10.18 6.60
C ILE A 395 -5.80 8.92 7.07
N PRO A 396 -5.71 8.64 8.37
CA PRO A 396 -5.12 7.40 8.86
C PRO A 396 -5.96 6.18 8.51
N SER A 397 -7.28 6.29 8.64
CA SER A 397 -8.23 5.22 8.32
C SER A 397 -9.60 5.82 8.00
N VAL A 398 -10.50 5.01 7.40
CA VAL A 398 -11.88 5.42 7.08
C VAL A 398 -12.69 5.70 8.35
N GLU A 399 -12.38 5.02 9.45
CA GLU A 399 -13.01 5.21 10.76
C GLU A 399 -12.96 6.67 11.24
N HIS A 400 -11.90 7.42 10.89
CA HIS A 400 -11.76 8.83 11.29
C HIS A 400 -12.81 9.76 10.68
N ILE A 401 -13.46 9.34 9.62
CA ILE A 401 -14.47 10.15 8.92
C ILE A 401 -15.88 9.54 8.95
N ALA A 402 -16.00 8.29 9.37
CA ALA A 402 -17.27 7.55 9.30
C ALA A 402 -18.37 8.12 10.19
N ASP A 403 -18.02 8.73 11.32
CA ASP A 403 -18.98 9.33 12.27
C ASP A 403 -19.27 10.80 11.97
N LEU A 404 -18.67 11.38 10.94
CA LEU A 404 -18.89 12.77 10.56
C LEU A 404 -20.16 12.93 9.75
N PRO A 405 -20.84 14.11 9.83
CA PRO A 405 -21.94 14.44 8.96
C PRO A 405 -21.57 14.34 7.48
N LEU A 406 -22.51 13.87 6.63
CA LEU A 406 -22.25 13.69 5.20
C LEU A 406 -21.91 14.98 4.44
N ASP A 407 -22.25 16.14 5.01
CA ASP A 407 -21.95 17.46 4.47
C ASP A 407 -20.70 18.10 5.08
N TYR A 408 -19.95 17.38 5.90
CA TYR A 408 -18.71 17.86 6.49
C TYR A 408 -17.71 18.29 5.40
N LYS A 409 -17.07 19.45 5.60
CA LYS A 409 -16.11 20.03 4.64
C LYS A 409 -14.68 19.79 5.10
N PHE A 410 -13.98 18.96 4.34
CA PHE A 410 -12.56 18.66 4.60
C PHE A 410 -11.64 19.71 4.00
N PRO A 411 -10.57 20.12 4.72
CA PRO A 411 -9.45 20.83 4.11
C PRO A 411 -8.80 19.96 3.03
N ARG A 412 -8.29 20.61 1.97
CA ARG A 412 -7.70 19.92 0.82
C ARG A 412 -6.26 20.35 0.63
N PHE A 413 -5.42 19.46 0.17
CA PHE A 413 -4.10 19.83 -0.34
C PHE A 413 -4.25 20.81 -1.50
N SER A 414 -3.39 21.82 -1.52
CA SER A 414 -3.35 22.84 -2.57
C SER A 414 -1.94 23.42 -2.64
N PRO A 415 -1.40 23.71 -3.84
CA PRO A 415 -0.11 24.37 -3.99
C PRO A 415 -0.02 25.73 -3.28
N ASP A 416 -1.17 26.42 -3.16
CA ASP A 416 -1.25 27.76 -2.55
C ASP A 416 -1.46 27.74 -1.03
N LYS A 417 -1.49 26.56 -0.42
CA LYS A 417 -1.73 26.39 1.01
C LYS A 417 -0.55 25.68 1.67
N PRO A 418 -0.33 25.91 2.97
CA PRO A 418 0.68 25.18 3.72
C PRO A 418 0.50 23.65 3.56
N TYR A 419 1.58 22.92 3.51
CA TYR A 419 1.58 21.44 3.45
C TYR A 419 0.80 20.76 4.58
N THR A 420 0.46 21.50 5.63
CA THR A 420 -0.36 21.03 6.75
C THR A 420 -1.85 20.96 6.44
N THR A 421 -2.33 21.64 5.41
CA THR A 421 -3.75 21.59 5.04
C THR A 421 -4.02 20.37 4.15
N GLY A 422 -4.98 19.56 4.45
CA GLY A 422 -5.33 18.36 3.68
C GLY A 422 -5.16 17.06 4.47
N TYR A 423 -4.46 17.08 5.59
CA TYR A 423 -4.47 15.99 6.56
C TYR A 423 -5.67 16.09 7.50
N TYR A 424 -6.33 14.99 7.76
CA TYR A 424 -7.41 14.89 8.72
C TYR A 424 -7.20 13.64 9.62
N PRO A 425 -7.40 13.71 10.95
CA PRO A 425 -7.87 14.85 11.74
C PRO A 425 -6.83 15.95 11.97
N ARG A 426 -5.56 15.66 11.81
CA ARG A 426 -4.45 16.63 11.93
C ARG A 426 -3.23 16.16 11.13
N PRO A 427 -2.28 17.06 10.82
CA PRO A 427 -1.02 16.68 10.20
C PRO A 427 -0.14 15.83 11.13
N PRO A 428 0.73 14.98 10.59
CA PRO A 428 1.79 14.29 11.32
C PRO A 428 2.73 15.28 12.03
N ASP A 429 3.27 14.87 13.17
CA ASP A 429 4.15 15.73 14.00
C ASP A 429 5.42 16.18 13.25
N SER A 430 6.00 15.32 12.41
CA SER A 430 7.17 15.65 11.60
C SER A 430 6.86 16.76 10.59
N VAL A 431 5.68 16.73 9.96
CA VAL A 431 5.22 17.78 9.01
C VAL A 431 5.01 19.08 9.73
N LEU A 432 4.39 19.07 10.93
CA LEU A 432 4.17 20.26 11.75
C LEU A 432 5.48 20.90 12.21
N LYS A 433 6.46 20.09 12.63
CA LYS A 433 7.79 20.59 13.05
C LYS A 433 8.52 21.26 11.89
N ARG A 434 8.52 20.65 10.71
CA ARG A 434 9.15 21.24 9.52
C ARG A 434 8.55 22.60 9.17
N CYS A 435 7.23 22.74 9.21
CA CYS A 435 6.58 24.03 8.91
C CYS A 435 6.94 25.15 9.88
N LYS A 436 7.22 24.83 11.16
CA LYS A 436 7.67 25.84 12.15
C LYS A 436 9.12 26.28 11.93
N ASN A 437 9.96 25.42 11.36
CA ASN A 437 11.37 25.72 11.10
C ASN A 437 11.60 26.50 9.79
N VAL A 438 10.61 26.54 8.90
CA VAL A 438 10.67 27.23 7.60
C VAL A 438 9.95 28.59 7.65
N SER A 439 9.17 28.88 8.70
CA SER A 439 8.52 30.16 8.95
C SER A 439 9.39 31.08 9.81
#